data_9108e8bf8cdfb33539b59ead26276858
#
_entry.id   9108e8bf8cdfb33539b59ead26276858
#
_cell.length_a   1.000
_cell.length_b   1.000
_cell.length_c   1.000
_cell.angle_alpha   90.00
_cell.angle_beta   90.00
_cell.angle_gamma   90.00
#
_symmetry.space_group_name_H-M   'P 1'
#
loop_
_entity.id
_entity.type
_entity.pdbx_description
1 polymer ?
#
loop_
_entity_poly.entity_id
_entity_poly.type
_entity_poly.pdbx_seq_one_letter_code
_entity_poly.pdbx_strand_id
1 'polypeptide(L)'
;MIEKVMEHLNKALDIYSVGEHYETMLEAKNQYFGLTGQVFEEDTDYESRMSAFNDWYLLQYVSENGCPIWNYVREYEVEESVSKAMRTIKHSIYEYVGRNLRKQHVLMDIVHGRKIKLSKRAVIPSLLKDDLFIGRVIETEGEYFTLSGLCLLPGEVKGILKKQGKKVRLLNDQKKEMEFLLLVESLKTKWVRYGHLDAKTIFVFN
;
A
#
# COMPACT_ATOMS: atom_id res chain seq x y z
N MET A 1 -19.59 -7.97 0.43
CA MET A 1 -18.43 -8.25 -0.46
C MET A 1 -17.09 -7.93 0.21
N ILE A 2 -16.85 -6.70 0.71
CA ILE A 2 -15.54 -6.34 1.28
C ILE A 2 -15.09 -7.26 2.42
N GLU A 3 -16.01 -7.66 3.31
CA GLU A 3 -15.73 -8.55 4.43
C GLU A 3 -15.19 -9.91 3.93
N LYS A 4 -15.78 -10.47 2.88
CA LYS A 4 -15.31 -11.73 2.25
C LYS A 4 -13.92 -11.56 1.66
N VAL A 5 -13.65 -10.43 1.00
CA VAL A 5 -12.31 -10.15 0.45
C VAL A 5 -11.28 -10.10 1.56
N MET A 6 -11.58 -9.38 2.66
CA MET A 6 -10.66 -9.28 3.81
C MET A 6 -10.44 -10.64 4.48
N GLU A 7 -11.49 -11.46 4.61
CA GLU A 7 -11.37 -12.82 5.13
C GLU A 7 -10.43 -13.68 4.28
N HIS A 8 -10.57 -13.65 2.94
CA HIS A 8 -9.68 -14.37 2.05
C HIS A 8 -8.24 -13.84 2.05
N LEU A 9 -8.05 -12.51 2.15
CA LEU A 9 -6.71 -11.92 2.27
C LEU A 9 -6.02 -12.37 3.57
N ASN A 10 -6.73 -12.35 4.70
CA ASN A 10 -6.19 -12.82 5.98
C ASN A 10 -5.87 -14.31 5.93
N LYS A 11 -6.80 -15.13 5.42
CA LYS A 11 -6.59 -16.58 5.29
C LYS A 11 -5.40 -16.90 4.38
N ALA A 12 -5.24 -16.19 3.26
CA ALA A 12 -4.08 -16.34 2.40
C ALA A 12 -2.79 -15.97 3.12
N LEU A 13 -2.78 -14.87 3.89
CA LEU A 13 -1.62 -14.46 4.67
C LEU A 13 -1.24 -15.53 5.71
N ASP A 14 -2.23 -16.05 6.45
CA ASP A 14 -2.02 -17.10 7.46
C ASP A 14 -1.39 -18.36 6.84
N ILE A 15 -1.85 -18.78 5.65
CA ILE A 15 -1.33 -19.96 4.95
C ILE A 15 0.09 -19.71 4.44
N TYR A 16 0.30 -18.60 3.74
CA TYR A 16 1.57 -18.31 3.06
C TYR A 16 2.64 -17.69 3.95
N SER A 17 2.38 -17.53 5.26
CA SER A 17 3.38 -17.08 6.25
C SER A 17 3.96 -18.17 7.14
N VAL A 18 3.53 -19.42 6.98
CA VAL A 18 3.92 -20.54 7.85
C VAL A 18 4.30 -21.81 7.04
N GLY A 19 4.79 -22.82 7.74
CA GLY A 19 5.08 -24.13 7.14
C GLY A 19 6.10 -24.04 6.01
N GLU A 20 5.80 -24.65 4.88
CA GLU A 20 6.68 -24.65 3.68
C GLU A 20 6.89 -23.28 3.05
N HIS A 21 6.01 -22.31 3.33
CA HIS A 21 6.08 -20.94 2.81
C HIS A 21 6.92 -20.00 3.68
N TYR A 22 7.31 -20.43 4.89
CA TYR A 22 7.95 -19.57 5.87
C TYR A 22 9.28 -18.97 5.38
N GLU A 23 10.14 -19.79 4.76
CA GLU A 23 11.42 -19.30 4.21
C GLU A 23 11.20 -18.26 3.10
N THR A 24 10.25 -18.51 2.20
CA THR A 24 9.88 -17.54 1.14
C THR A 24 9.39 -16.23 1.74
N MET A 25 8.60 -16.29 2.82
CA MET A 25 8.13 -15.09 3.52
C MET A 25 9.29 -14.32 4.18
N LEU A 26 10.27 -15.01 4.78
CA LEU A 26 11.47 -14.40 5.35
C LEU A 26 12.33 -13.73 4.27
N GLU A 27 12.53 -14.37 3.13
CA GLU A 27 13.23 -13.78 1.98
C GLU A 27 12.52 -12.51 1.49
N ALA A 28 11.20 -12.58 1.32
CA ALA A 28 10.38 -11.43 0.96
C ALA A 28 10.51 -10.29 1.98
N LYS A 29 10.50 -10.62 3.28
CA LYS A 29 10.67 -9.64 4.37
C LYS A 29 12.03 -8.95 4.29
N ASN A 30 13.10 -9.72 4.09
CA ASN A 30 14.44 -9.17 3.93
C ASN A 30 14.55 -8.28 2.68
N GLN A 31 13.95 -8.69 1.56
CA GLN A 31 13.91 -7.90 0.34
C GLN A 31 13.14 -6.58 0.54
N TYR A 32 11.94 -6.66 1.10
CA TYR A 32 11.10 -5.47 1.31
C TYR A 32 11.77 -4.44 2.22
N PHE A 33 12.28 -4.87 3.39
CA PHE A 33 12.96 -3.96 4.31
C PHE A 33 14.36 -3.56 3.84
N GLY A 34 14.99 -4.33 2.97
CA GLY A 34 16.18 -3.91 2.23
C GLY A 34 15.90 -2.74 1.28
N LEU A 35 14.73 -2.76 0.62
CA LEU A 35 14.29 -1.72 -0.31
C LEU A 35 13.71 -0.48 0.39
N THR A 36 12.95 -0.66 1.46
CA THR A 36 12.18 0.41 2.12
C THR A 36 12.80 0.92 3.41
N GLY A 37 13.89 0.30 3.87
CA GLY A 37 14.56 0.57 5.14
C GLY A 37 14.03 -0.30 6.28
N GLN A 38 14.94 -0.71 7.17
CA GLN A 38 14.63 -1.56 8.31
C GLN A 38 13.62 -0.88 9.25
N VAL A 39 12.84 -1.68 9.96
CA VAL A 39 11.93 -1.26 11.02
C VAL A 39 12.18 -2.11 12.25
N PHE A 40 12.09 -1.52 13.44
CA PHE A 40 12.29 -2.18 14.72
C PHE A 40 11.00 -2.13 15.54
N GLU A 41 10.81 -3.07 16.46
CA GLU A 41 9.60 -3.17 17.28
C GLU A 41 9.31 -1.92 18.11
N GLU A 42 10.36 -1.17 18.49
CA GLU A 42 10.26 0.11 19.18
C GLU A 42 9.88 1.31 18.28
N ASP A 43 9.88 1.15 16.96
CA ASP A 43 9.50 2.22 16.03
C ASP A 43 8.00 2.51 16.14
N THR A 44 7.63 3.77 16.21
CA THR A 44 6.22 4.20 16.36
C THR A 44 5.32 3.78 15.20
N ASP A 45 5.90 3.45 14.05
CA ASP A 45 5.20 3.01 12.84
C ASP A 45 5.41 1.51 12.53
N TYR A 46 5.94 0.72 13.49
CA TYR A 46 6.21 -0.71 13.31
C TYR A 46 5.01 -1.48 12.76
N GLU A 47 3.86 -1.40 13.43
CA GLU A 47 2.63 -2.11 13.02
C GLU A 47 2.17 -1.72 11.62
N SER A 48 2.23 -0.43 11.30
CA SER A 48 1.86 0.09 10.01
C SER A 48 2.81 -0.42 8.91
N ARG A 49 4.11 -0.47 9.19
CA ARG A 49 5.15 -0.98 8.28
C ARG A 49 5.04 -2.48 8.08
N MET A 50 4.75 -3.24 9.15
CA MET A 50 4.49 -4.68 9.05
C MET A 50 3.23 -4.98 8.24
N SER A 51 2.16 -4.20 8.44
CA SER A 51 0.94 -4.33 7.62
C SER A 51 1.21 -4.00 6.15
N ALA A 52 2.01 -2.98 5.84
CA ALA A 52 2.40 -2.63 4.47
C ALA A 52 3.26 -3.73 3.82
N PHE A 53 4.17 -4.36 4.59
CA PHE A 53 4.93 -5.53 4.16
C PHE A 53 4.00 -6.72 3.86
N ASN A 54 3.07 -7.05 4.75
CA ASN A 54 2.13 -8.16 4.57
C ASN A 54 1.30 -7.98 3.28
N ASP A 55 0.79 -6.77 3.06
CA ASP A 55 0.08 -6.42 1.82
C ASP A 55 0.97 -6.55 0.58
N TRP A 56 2.24 -6.10 0.66
CA TRP A 56 3.19 -6.20 -0.44
C TRP A 56 3.56 -7.66 -0.72
N TYR A 57 3.87 -8.44 0.31
CA TYR A 57 4.18 -9.86 0.20
C TYR A 57 3.05 -10.64 -0.46
N LEU A 58 1.84 -10.43 0.04
CA LEU A 58 0.68 -11.18 -0.45
C LEU A 58 0.30 -10.81 -1.89
N LEU A 59 0.37 -9.52 -2.24
CA LEU A 59 -0.24 -8.99 -3.46
C LEU A 59 0.74 -8.67 -4.59
N GLN A 60 2.02 -8.47 -4.28
CA GLN A 60 2.99 -7.90 -5.23
C GLN A 60 4.33 -8.66 -5.29
N TYR A 61 4.70 -9.38 -4.23
CA TYR A 61 5.91 -10.20 -4.24
C TYR A 61 5.71 -11.40 -5.17
N VAL A 62 6.74 -11.68 -5.98
CA VAL A 62 6.73 -12.82 -6.91
C VAL A 62 7.99 -13.65 -6.66
N SER A 63 7.80 -14.87 -6.13
CA SER A 63 8.84 -15.88 -6.01
C SER A 63 8.90 -16.78 -7.26
N GLU A 64 9.76 -17.77 -7.25
CA GLU A 64 9.78 -18.84 -8.27
C GLU A 64 8.44 -19.57 -8.37
N ASN A 65 7.71 -19.66 -7.25
CA ASN A 65 6.39 -20.29 -7.17
C ASN A 65 5.24 -19.35 -7.56
N GLY A 66 5.53 -18.10 -7.91
CA GLY A 66 4.54 -17.06 -8.24
C GLY A 66 4.15 -16.15 -7.08
N CYS A 67 3.09 -15.40 -7.26
CA CYS A 67 2.58 -14.47 -6.27
C CYS A 67 1.61 -15.18 -5.31
N PRO A 68 1.77 -15.05 -3.97
CA PRO A 68 1.00 -15.77 -2.97
C PRO A 68 -0.52 -15.69 -3.17
N ILE A 69 -1.08 -14.51 -3.41
CA ILE A 69 -2.54 -14.36 -3.57
C ILE A 69 -3.08 -15.10 -4.79
N TRP A 70 -2.32 -15.14 -5.91
CA TRP A 70 -2.78 -15.82 -7.12
C TRP A 70 -2.62 -17.33 -7.03
N ASN A 71 -1.65 -17.81 -6.24
CA ASN A 71 -1.55 -19.22 -5.88
C ASN A 71 -2.75 -19.61 -5.01
N TYR A 72 -3.04 -18.82 -3.96
CA TYR A 72 -4.19 -19.02 -3.11
C TYR A 72 -5.51 -19.08 -3.90
N VAL A 73 -5.75 -18.12 -4.80
CA VAL A 73 -6.96 -18.10 -5.64
C VAL A 73 -7.07 -19.34 -6.54
N ARG A 74 -5.93 -19.90 -6.97
CA ARG A 74 -5.90 -21.10 -7.81
C ARG A 74 -6.11 -22.39 -7.01
N GLU A 75 -5.62 -22.45 -5.78
CA GLU A 75 -5.59 -23.64 -4.94
C GLU A 75 -6.83 -23.81 -4.07
N TYR A 76 -7.50 -22.70 -3.76
CA TYR A 76 -8.67 -22.67 -2.89
C TYR A 76 -9.89 -22.18 -3.66
N GLU A 77 -11.09 -22.65 -3.24
CA GLU A 77 -12.37 -22.24 -3.83
C GLU A 77 -12.69 -20.77 -3.48
N VAL A 78 -12.15 -19.82 -4.24
CA VAL A 78 -12.44 -18.40 -4.10
C VAL A 78 -13.53 -18.01 -5.10
N GLU A 79 -14.62 -17.42 -4.61
CA GLU A 79 -15.69 -16.90 -5.48
C GLU A 79 -15.13 -15.96 -6.56
N GLU A 80 -15.61 -16.09 -7.80
CA GLU A 80 -15.14 -15.27 -8.91
C GLU A 80 -15.27 -13.75 -8.65
N SER A 81 -16.35 -13.35 -7.97
CA SER A 81 -16.60 -11.96 -7.56
C SER A 81 -15.53 -11.43 -6.62
N VAL A 82 -15.07 -12.26 -5.66
CA VAL A 82 -14.00 -11.95 -4.71
C VAL A 82 -12.65 -11.86 -5.44
N SER A 83 -12.33 -12.84 -6.28
CA SER A 83 -11.12 -12.82 -7.10
C SER A 83 -11.05 -11.60 -8.02
N LYS A 84 -12.18 -11.23 -8.65
CA LYS A 84 -12.28 -9.99 -9.45
C LYS A 84 -12.02 -8.75 -8.61
N ALA A 85 -12.60 -8.66 -7.41
CA ALA A 85 -12.36 -7.53 -6.51
C ALA A 85 -10.88 -7.42 -6.13
N MET A 86 -10.21 -8.54 -5.80
CA MET A 86 -8.77 -8.55 -5.50
C MET A 86 -7.91 -7.98 -6.64
N ARG A 87 -8.32 -8.18 -7.90
CA ARG A 87 -7.63 -7.60 -9.08
C ARG A 87 -7.79 -6.09 -9.21
N THR A 88 -8.73 -5.48 -8.48
CA THR A 88 -8.91 -4.01 -8.46
C THR A 88 -8.01 -3.31 -7.47
N ILE A 89 -7.30 -4.05 -6.60
CA ILE A 89 -6.41 -3.49 -5.58
C ILE A 89 -5.31 -2.67 -6.26
N LYS A 90 -5.26 -1.39 -5.87
CA LYS A 90 -4.28 -0.43 -6.40
C LYS A 90 -3.43 0.13 -5.29
N HIS A 91 -2.14 -0.04 -5.41
CA HIS A 91 -1.12 0.57 -4.59
C HIS A 91 -0.76 1.93 -5.17
N SER A 92 -0.83 3.00 -4.38
CA SER A 92 -0.52 4.36 -4.83
C SER A 92 -0.21 5.29 -3.66
N ILE A 93 0.06 6.56 -3.97
CA ILE A 93 0.18 7.64 -2.99
C ILE A 93 -1.14 8.41 -2.98
N TYR A 94 -1.73 8.51 -1.80
CA TYR A 94 -3.01 9.17 -1.60
C TYR A 94 -2.88 10.38 -0.69
N GLU A 95 -3.67 11.40 -0.99
CA GLU A 95 -3.93 12.53 -0.09
C GLU A 95 -5.34 12.37 0.47
N TYR A 96 -5.48 12.50 1.79
CA TYR A 96 -6.79 12.57 2.41
C TYR A 96 -7.38 13.98 2.29
N VAL A 97 -8.36 14.14 1.42
CA VAL A 97 -9.00 15.45 1.14
C VAL A 97 -10.00 15.86 2.23
N GLY A 98 -10.44 14.90 3.05
CA GLY A 98 -11.47 15.10 4.06
C GLY A 98 -12.78 14.40 3.72
N ARG A 99 -13.90 14.87 4.27
CA ARG A 99 -15.24 14.32 3.99
C ARG A 99 -16.02 15.21 3.02
N ASN A 100 -16.76 14.59 2.11
CA ASN A 100 -17.68 15.32 1.25
C ASN A 100 -19.02 15.64 1.98
N LEU A 101 -19.94 16.36 1.29
CA LEU A 101 -21.27 16.68 1.82
C LEU A 101 -22.11 15.45 2.20
N ARG A 102 -21.82 14.28 1.61
CA ARG A 102 -22.48 13.01 1.93
C ARG A 102 -21.77 12.25 3.06
N LYS A 103 -20.83 12.90 3.77
CA LYS A 103 -20.01 12.35 4.87
C LYS A 103 -19.10 11.19 4.45
N GLN A 104 -18.85 10.97 3.14
CA GLN A 104 -17.91 9.99 2.66
C GLN A 104 -16.49 10.54 2.73
N HIS A 105 -15.54 9.71 3.12
CA HIS A 105 -14.11 10.03 3.04
C HIS A 105 -13.67 10.12 1.58
N VAL A 106 -12.82 11.07 1.28
CA VAL A 106 -12.36 11.36 -0.08
C VAL A 106 -10.85 11.32 -0.11
N LEU A 107 -10.31 10.53 -1.02
CA LEU A 107 -8.89 10.44 -1.33
C LEU A 107 -8.62 11.06 -2.70
N MET A 108 -7.45 11.66 -2.84
CA MET A 108 -6.86 12.04 -4.12
C MET A 108 -5.66 11.14 -4.38
N ASP A 109 -5.74 10.27 -5.37
CA ASP A 109 -4.60 9.53 -5.89
C ASP A 109 -3.69 10.52 -6.64
N ILE A 110 -2.56 10.88 -6.03
CA ILE A 110 -1.70 11.93 -6.56
C ILE A 110 -0.80 11.43 -7.70
N VAL A 111 -0.59 10.13 -7.83
CA VAL A 111 0.15 9.52 -8.94
C VAL A 111 -0.71 9.55 -10.20
N HIS A 112 -1.97 9.08 -10.11
CA HIS A 112 -2.88 8.96 -11.26
C HIS A 112 -3.78 10.17 -11.48
N GLY A 113 -3.85 11.10 -10.50
CA GLY A 113 -4.68 12.29 -10.60
C GLY A 113 -6.18 12.00 -10.49
N ARG A 114 -6.57 10.96 -9.75
CA ARG A 114 -7.95 10.52 -9.61
C ARG A 114 -8.49 10.77 -8.20
N LYS A 115 -9.72 11.25 -8.14
CA LYS A 115 -10.46 11.43 -6.89
C LYS A 115 -11.28 10.17 -6.60
N ILE A 116 -11.08 9.59 -5.42
CA ILE A 116 -11.73 8.37 -4.96
C ILE A 116 -12.64 8.72 -3.78
N LYS A 117 -13.90 8.30 -3.84
CA LYS A 117 -14.85 8.42 -2.73
C LYS A 117 -14.97 7.06 -2.07
N LEU A 118 -14.53 6.97 -0.82
CA LEU A 118 -14.65 5.71 -0.09
C LEU A 118 -16.11 5.42 0.28
N SER A 119 -16.42 4.15 0.45
CA SER A 119 -17.70 3.70 1.00
C SER A 119 -17.97 4.40 2.34
N LYS A 120 -19.24 4.61 2.67
CA LYS A 120 -19.63 5.05 4.01
C LYS A 120 -19.28 4.03 5.10
N ARG A 121 -19.12 2.76 4.72
CA ARG A 121 -18.72 1.65 5.58
C ARG A 121 -17.21 1.53 5.74
N ALA A 122 -16.44 2.28 4.95
CA ALA A 122 -14.99 2.21 5.01
C ALA A 122 -14.48 2.70 6.37
N VAL A 123 -13.72 1.86 7.02
CA VAL A 123 -12.97 2.21 8.23
C VAL A 123 -11.61 2.72 7.76
N ILE A 124 -11.29 3.95 8.14
CA ILE A 124 -9.97 4.52 7.89
C ILE A 124 -9.31 4.85 9.23
N PRO A 125 -7.99 4.75 9.33
CA PRO A 125 -7.28 5.25 10.51
C PRO A 125 -7.53 6.76 10.69
N SER A 126 -7.13 7.30 11.84
CA SER A 126 -7.28 8.73 12.14
C SER A 126 -6.39 9.58 11.22
N LEU A 127 -6.91 9.89 10.03
CA LEU A 127 -6.26 10.78 9.07
C LEU A 127 -6.78 12.21 9.24
N LEU A 128 -5.86 13.16 9.23
CA LEU A 128 -6.16 14.59 9.18
C LEU A 128 -6.26 15.03 7.71
N LYS A 129 -7.03 16.10 7.48
CA LYS A 129 -7.11 16.68 6.14
C LYS A 129 -5.71 17.09 5.66
N ASP A 130 -5.44 16.80 4.40
CA ASP A 130 -4.16 17.00 3.70
C ASP A 130 -3.04 15.99 4.08
N ASP A 131 -3.32 15.00 4.96
CA ASP A 131 -2.39 13.91 5.19
C ASP A 131 -2.10 13.14 3.89
N LEU A 132 -0.82 12.83 3.72
CA LEU A 132 -0.33 12.00 2.61
C LEU A 132 0.04 10.62 3.13
N PHE A 133 -0.27 9.60 2.36
CA PHE A 133 0.13 8.23 2.68
C PHE A 133 0.30 7.37 1.43
N ILE A 134 1.16 6.38 1.53
CA ILE A 134 1.18 5.24 0.61
C ILE A 134 0.22 4.20 1.17
N GLY A 135 -0.57 3.58 0.31
CA GLY A 135 -1.51 2.56 0.72
C GLY A 135 -2.17 1.86 -0.46
N ARG A 136 -3.11 0.99 -0.14
CA ARG A 136 -3.85 0.24 -1.15
C ARG A 136 -5.34 0.52 -1.04
N VAL A 137 -5.97 0.68 -2.19
CA VAL A 137 -7.41 0.86 -2.33
C VAL A 137 -7.97 -0.25 -3.18
N ILE A 138 -9.06 -0.83 -2.74
CA ILE A 138 -9.80 -1.86 -3.47
C ILE A 138 -11.17 -1.32 -3.89
N GLU A 139 -11.62 -1.73 -5.07
CA GLU A 139 -12.98 -1.50 -5.55
C GLU A 139 -13.77 -2.80 -5.49
N THR A 140 -14.94 -2.76 -4.89
CA THR A 140 -15.87 -3.88 -4.83
C THR A 140 -17.31 -3.38 -4.88
N GLU A 141 -18.14 -3.92 -5.77
CA GLU A 141 -19.55 -3.52 -5.95
C GLU A 141 -19.74 -2.02 -6.19
N GLY A 142 -18.77 -1.36 -6.86
CA GLY A 142 -18.81 0.07 -7.13
C GLY A 142 -18.46 0.95 -5.91
N GLU A 143 -18.05 0.37 -4.80
CA GLU A 143 -17.58 1.05 -3.60
C GLU A 143 -16.07 0.86 -3.41
N TYR A 144 -15.40 1.85 -2.82
CA TYR A 144 -13.96 1.84 -2.56
C TYR A 144 -13.67 1.71 -1.08
N PHE A 145 -12.65 0.92 -0.74
CA PHE A 145 -12.16 0.70 0.62
C PHE A 145 -10.64 0.75 0.65
N THR A 146 -10.05 1.14 1.78
CA THR A 146 -8.61 1.04 2.00
C THR A 146 -8.25 -0.28 2.65
N LEU A 147 -7.06 -0.82 2.36
CA LEU A 147 -6.43 -1.88 3.14
C LEU A 147 -5.70 -1.27 4.35
N SER A 148 -5.21 -2.11 5.26
CA SER A 148 -4.64 -1.68 6.54
C SER A 148 -3.22 -1.12 6.46
N GLY A 149 -2.43 -1.53 5.47
CA GLY A 149 -1.04 -1.12 5.33
C GLY A 149 -0.89 0.31 4.81
N LEU A 150 -1.00 1.31 5.70
CA LEU A 150 -0.82 2.71 5.37
C LEU A 150 0.53 3.22 5.86
N CYS A 151 1.32 3.85 4.99
CA CYS A 151 2.57 4.51 5.32
C CYS A 151 2.40 6.03 5.21
N LEU A 152 2.30 6.74 6.35
CA LEU A 152 2.17 8.20 6.39
C LEU A 152 3.43 8.88 5.89
N LEU A 153 3.27 9.93 5.11
CA LEU A 153 4.33 10.72 4.48
C LEU A 153 4.30 12.17 4.98
N PRO A 154 5.44 12.87 5.02
CA PRO A 154 5.46 14.30 5.35
C PRO A 154 4.69 15.12 4.32
N GLY A 155 3.80 16.00 4.78
CA GLY A 155 2.90 16.79 3.92
C GLY A 155 3.63 17.76 2.98
N GLU A 156 4.79 18.28 3.41
CA GLU A 156 5.59 19.25 2.65
C GLU A 156 6.20 18.69 1.35
N VAL A 157 6.27 17.36 1.19
CA VAL A 157 6.78 16.73 -0.04
C VAL A 157 5.72 16.47 -1.11
N LYS A 158 4.46 16.81 -0.84
CA LYS A 158 3.33 16.61 -1.77
C LYS A 158 3.61 17.07 -3.20
N GLY A 159 4.14 18.28 -3.35
CA GLY A 159 4.46 18.85 -4.66
C GLY A 159 5.52 18.04 -5.42
N ILE A 160 6.53 17.56 -4.71
CA ILE A 160 7.61 16.72 -5.24
C ILE A 160 7.03 15.37 -5.70
N LEU A 161 6.27 14.70 -4.83
CA LEU A 161 5.66 13.40 -5.11
C LEU A 161 4.67 13.46 -6.28
N LYS A 162 3.86 14.52 -6.36
CA LYS A 162 2.94 14.74 -7.49
C LYS A 162 3.69 14.88 -8.82
N LYS A 163 4.81 15.62 -8.83
CA LYS A 163 5.65 15.81 -10.02
C LYS A 163 6.28 14.49 -10.46
N GLN A 164 6.86 13.73 -9.53
CA GLN A 164 7.51 12.45 -9.83
C GLN A 164 6.48 11.37 -10.19
N GLY A 165 5.38 11.25 -9.46
CA GLY A 165 4.30 10.32 -9.78
C GLY A 165 3.75 10.53 -11.19
N LYS A 166 3.60 11.80 -11.64
CA LYS A 166 3.22 12.09 -13.02
C LYS A 166 4.25 11.55 -14.03
N LYS A 167 5.55 11.69 -13.75
CA LYS A 167 6.61 11.17 -14.64
C LYS A 167 6.53 9.64 -14.73
N VAL A 168 6.43 8.97 -13.58
CA VAL A 168 6.36 7.50 -13.50
C VAL A 168 5.12 6.98 -14.22
N ARG A 169 3.96 7.58 -13.99
CA ARG A 169 2.72 7.22 -14.70
C ARG A 169 2.86 7.31 -16.22
N LEU A 170 3.58 8.29 -16.74
CA LEU A 170 3.79 8.46 -18.19
C LEU A 170 4.63 7.34 -18.81
N LEU A 171 5.42 6.61 -18.00
CA LEU A 171 6.17 5.43 -18.46
C LEU A 171 5.24 4.25 -18.78
N ASN A 172 4.03 4.22 -18.21
CA ASN A 172 3.05 3.14 -18.34
C ASN A 172 3.66 1.76 -18.02
N ASP A 173 4.50 1.70 -16.99
CA ASP A 173 5.25 0.53 -16.54
C ASP A 173 4.95 0.28 -15.06
N GLN A 174 4.20 -0.79 -14.78
CA GLN A 174 3.81 -1.17 -13.42
C GLN A 174 5.00 -1.47 -12.50
N LYS A 175 6.09 -2.03 -13.07
CA LYS A 175 7.32 -2.31 -12.30
C LYS A 175 7.96 -1.00 -11.85
N LYS A 176 8.08 -0.01 -12.76
CA LYS A 176 8.60 1.31 -12.43
C LYS A 176 7.74 2.06 -11.42
N GLU A 177 6.42 1.90 -11.51
CA GLU A 177 5.50 2.46 -10.53
C GLU A 177 5.72 1.85 -9.14
N MET A 178 5.85 0.53 -9.05
CA MET A 178 6.14 -0.15 -7.79
C MET A 178 7.52 0.24 -7.23
N GLU A 179 8.57 0.27 -8.07
CA GLU A 179 9.91 0.73 -7.67
C GLU A 179 9.86 2.16 -7.09
N PHE A 180 9.08 3.05 -7.71
CA PHE A 180 8.88 4.40 -7.21
C PHE A 180 8.20 4.43 -5.84
N LEU A 181 7.15 3.64 -5.61
CA LEU A 181 6.45 3.59 -4.32
C LEU A 181 7.37 3.06 -3.21
N LEU A 182 8.12 1.98 -3.46
CA LEU A 182 9.10 1.44 -2.51
C LEU A 182 10.23 2.43 -2.21
N LEU A 183 10.69 3.18 -3.23
CA LEU A 183 11.65 4.27 -3.02
C LEU A 183 11.08 5.36 -2.12
N VAL A 184 9.83 5.77 -2.31
CA VAL A 184 9.18 6.78 -1.45
C VAL A 184 9.08 6.29 0.00
N GLU A 185 8.78 5.02 0.23
CA GLU A 185 8.81 4.41 1.57
C GLU A 185 10.23 4.45 2.18
N SER A 186 11.26 4.16 1.37
CA SER A 186 12.65 4.26 1.81
C SER A 186 13.03 5.70 2.22
N LEU A 187 12.63 6.68 1.42
CA LEU A 187 12.87 8.09 1.74
C LEU A 187 12.14 8.52 3.02
N LYS A 188 10.91 8.02 3.25
CA LYS A 188 10.17 8.23 4.50
C LYS A 188 10.93 7.62 5.69
N THR A 189 11.43 6.40 5.56
CA THR A 189 12.21 5.75 6.62
C THR A 189 13.48 6.55 6.95
N LYS A 190 14.18 7.04 5.93
CA LYS A 190 15.33 7.95 6.13
C LYS A 190 14.91 9.22 6.85
N TRP A 191 13.82 9.86 6.43
CA TRP A 191 13.33 11.08 7.06
C TRP A 191 13.00 10.89 8.55
N VAL A 192 12.33 9.80 8.90
CA VAL A 192 12.03 9.50 10.32
C VAL A 192 13.31 9.34 11.13
N ARG A 193 14.35 8.68 10.59
CA ARG A 193 15.64 8.51 11.28
C ARG A 193 16.45 9.79 11.38
N TYR A 194 16.36 10.67 10.39
CA TYR A 194 17.04 11.96 10.36
C TYR A 194 16.07 13.10 10.69
N GLY A 195 15.22 12.92 11.71
CA GLY A 195 14.09 13.78 12.05
C GLY A 195 14.37 15.27 12.27
N HIS A 196 15.66 15.69 12.25
CA HIS A 196 16.08 17.09 12.29
C HIS A 196 16.26 17.73 10.89
N LEU A 197 16.18 16.92 9.82
CA LEU A 197 16.33 17.40 8.45
C LEU A 197 14.98 17.71 7.82
N ASP A 198 14.94 18.75 6.98
CA ASP A 198 13.77 19.05 6.15
C ASP A 198 13.51 17.87 5.20
N ALA A 199 12.26 17.37 5.19
CA ALA A 199 11.88 16.27 4.33
C ALA A 199 12.19 16.52 2.84
N LYS A 200 12.11 17.77 2.39
CA LYS A 200 12.43 18.13 0.99
C LYS A 200 13.88 17.87 0.62
N THR A 201 14.80 17.88 1.60
CA THR A 201 16.23 17.57 1.36
C THR A 201 16.48 16.07 1.23
N ILE A 202 15.56 15.24 1.76
CA ILE A 202 15.64 13.78 1.72
C ILE A 202 14.88 13.23 0.51
N PHE A 203 13.70 13.80 0.19
CA PHE A 203 12.88 13.36 -0.94
C PHE A 203 13.40 13.90 -2.28
N VAL A 204 14.64 13.53 -2.62
CA VAL A 204 15.30 13.87 -3.88
C VAL A 204 15.22 12.67 -4.82
N PHE A 205 14.79 12.93 -6.05
CA PHE A 205 14.66 11.93 -7.12
C PHE A 205 15.57 12.32 -8.28
N ASN A 206 16.50 11.46 -8.62
CA ASN A 206 17.44 11.61 -9.73
C ASN A 206 16.81 11.16 -11.06
#